data_2fab039570b9e28bfa7ae9e18585e101
#
_entry.id   2fab039570b9e28bfa7ae9e18585e101
#
_cell.length_a   1.000
_cell.length_b   1.000
_cell.length_c   1.000
_cell.angle_alpha   90.00
_cell.angle_beta   90.00
_cell.angle_gamma   90.00
#
_symmetry.space_group_name_H-M   'P 1'
#
loop_
_entity.id
_entity.type
_entity.pdbx_description
1 polymer ?
#
loop_
_entity_poly.entity_id
_entity_poly.type
_entity_poly.pdbx_seq_one_letter_code
_entity_poly.pdbx_strand_id
1 'polypeptide(L)'
;VRETKRGMETLTNDIPNVSEEATKDLDENGIVRIGARIKPGDIMIGKITPKGESDPTPEEKLLRAIFGEKAGDVKDASLKAYPSLSGVVIGKRLYSRAQKTTRAEKLADKEKLRDLDADFQKKARELRDDMLERLVSLVHDFKSLGVKDTLGTEVIAKGSHFSKSLLDTIDYTSVELCNWTGDERVDRLVRQLVINYLHEHNNLGAKLARDKFAITIGDDLPSGIIKMAKVYIAKKRKIGVGDKMAGRHGNKGIVSKIVRAEDMPFLADGTPVDIVLNPLGVPSRMNIGQVLEAVLGYAGKRLGVKFATPIFDGAILDEGTSDRPNNGDLSDIICDWTDKAGLPRYCATQLYDGATGEPFDQKATVGVTYMLKLGHMVEDKMHARSIGPYSLITQQPLGGKAQFGGQRFGEMEVWAIEAFGASHVLQEILTIKSDDVTGRSKAYEAIVKGDPMPTPGIPESLNVLLHELRGLG
;
A
#
# COMPACT_ATOMS: atom_id res chain seq x y z
N VAL A 1 7.57 -1.23 -19.12
CA VAL A 1 7.96 -1.20 -20.55
C VAL A 1 9.37 -1.74 -20.67
N ARG A 2 9.55 -2.70 -21.54
CA ARG A 2 10.82 -3.41 -21.76
C ARG A 2 11.22 -3.31 -23.22
N GLU A 3 12.49 -3.50 -23.47
CA GLU A 3 12.99 -3.78 -24.81
C GLU A 3 12.91 -5.29 -25.04
N THR A 4 12.17 -5.69 -26.07
CA THR A 4 12.05 -7.10 -26.47
C THR A 4 12.92 -7.36 -27.70
N LYS A 5 13.30 -8.62 -27.96
CA LYS A 5 14.06 -8.99 -29.18
C LYS A 5 13.38 -8.59 -30.49
N ARG A 6 12.08 -8.27 -30.45
CA ARG A 6 11.24 -7.93 -31.61
C ARG A 6 10.90 -6.45 -31.71
N GLY A 7 11.42 -5.61 -30.81
CA GLY A 7 11.16 -4.18 -30.74
C GLY A 7 10.82 -3.70 -29.32
N MET A 8 10.62 -2.42 -29.19
CA MET A 8 10.34 -1.77 -27.93
C MET A 8 8.84 -1.79 -27.63
N GLU A 9 8.46 -2.18 -26.41
CA GLU A 9 7.10 -1.95 -25.93
C GLU A 9 6.84 -0.45 -25.83
N THR A 10 5.63 0.00 -26.10
CA THR A 10 5.25 1.41 -26.00
C THR A 10 4.01 1.59 -25.15
N LEU A 11 3.99 2.70 -24.39
CA LEU A 11 2.78 3.17 -23.71
C LEU A 11 2.05 4.11 -24.67
N THR A 12 0.77 3.82 -24.93
CA THR A 12 -0.06 4.60 -25.84
C THR A 12 -1.54 4.45 -25.48
N ASN A 13 -2.33 5.43 -25.87
CA ASN A 13 -3.79 5.35 -25.84
C ASN A 13 -4.38 4.73 -27.11
N ASP A 14 -3.58 4.63 -28.18
CA ASP A 14 -3.98 3.99 -29.44
C ASP A 14 -3.74 2.47 -29.32
N ILE A 15 -4.77 1.74 -28.90
CA ILE A 15 -4.73 0.30 -28.66
C ILE A 15 -5.56 -0.39 -29.73
N PRO A 16 -5.02 -1.36 -30.47
CA PRO A 16 -5.76 -2.08 -31.49
C PRO A 16 -6.90 -2.90 -30.89
N ASN A 17 -8.03 -2.97 -31.60
CA ASN A 17 -9.22 -3.73 -31.26
C ASN A 17 -9.93 -3.29 -29.94
N VAL A 18 -9.75 -2.03 -29.55
CA VAL A 18 -10.43 -1.45 -28.36
C VAL A 18 -11.28 -0.26 -28.82
N SER A 19 -12.48 -0.11 -28.26
CA SER A 19 -13.37 1.00 -28.56
C SER A 19 -12.82 2.31 -27.97
N GLU A 20 -13.11 3.44 -28.62
CA GLU A 20 -12.76 4.77 -28.12
C GLU A 20 -13.35 5.08 -26.74
N GLU A 21 -14.50 4.48 -26.41
CA GLU A 21 -15.08 4.61 -25.08
C GLU A 21 -14.21 4.03 -23.97
N ALA A 22 -13.51 2.93 -24.23
CA ALA A 22 -12.63 2.28 -23.27
C ALA A 22 -11.30 3.03 -23.07
N THR A 23 -10.91 3.88 -24.03
CA THR A 23 -9.67 4.67 -24.00
C THR A 23 -9.89 6.14 -23.64
N LYS A 24 -11.13 6.60 -23.50
CA LYS A 24 -11.49 8.02 -23.26
C LYS A 24 -10.83 8.66 -22.03
N ASP A 25 -10.54 7.86 -21.02
CA ASP A 25 -9.95 8.31 -19.77
C ASP A 25 -8.41 8.17 -19.76
N LEU A 26 -7.79 7.76 -20.88
CA LEU A 26 -6.35 7.67 -21.03
C LEU A 26 -5.75 8.97 -21.56
N ASP A 27 -4.59 9.35 -21.03
CA ASP A 27 -3.78 10.45 -21.54
C ASP A 27 -3.01 10.05 -22.81
N GLU A 28 -2.32 11.00 -23.45
CA GLU A 28 -1.41 10.76 -24.57
C GLU A 28 -0.34 9.70 -24.28
N ASN A 29 0.08 9.57 -23.04
CA ASN A 29 1.01 8.54 -22.57
C ASN A 29 0.35 7.19 -22.27
N GLY A 30 -0.93 7.02 -22.59
CA GLY A 30 -1.66 5.79 -22.31
C GLY A 30 -1.95 5.55 -20.83
N ILE A 31 -1.83 6.54 -19.95
CA ILE A 31 -2.08 6.41 -18.52
C ILE A 31 -3.41 7.08 -18.19
N VAL A 32 -4.22 6.44 -17.35
CA VAL A 32 -5.51 6.97 -16.93
C VAL A 32 -5.36 8.33 -16.22
N ARG A 33 -6.30 9.25 -16.46
CA ARG A 33 -6.33 10.58 -15.86
C ARG A 33 -6.67 10.53 -14.37
N ILE A 34 -6.18 11.51 -13.62
CA ILE A 34 -6.53 11.68 -12.21
C ILE A 34 -8.01 12.06 -12.09
N GLY A 35 -8.71 11.46 -11.13
CA GLY A 35 -10.16 11.67 -10.91
C GLY A 35 -11.06 10.72 -11.71
N ALA A 36 -10.51 9.89 -12.61
CA ALA A 36 -11.29 8.89 -13.33
C ALA A 36 -11.79 7.80 -12.38
N ARG A 37 -13.02 7.33 -12.60
CA ARG A 37 -13.59 6.19 -11.88
C ARG A 37 -13.31 4.92 -12.65
N ILE A 38 -12.60 4.01 -12.03
CA ILE A 38 -12.22 2.73 -12.58
C ILE A 38 -13.25 1.67 -12.20
N LYS A 39 -13.68 0.89 -13.18
CA LYS A 39 -14.51 -0.31 -13.03
C LYS A 39 -13.71 -1.55 -13.41
N PRO A 40 -14.13 -2.75 -12.98
CA PRO A 40 -13.51 -3.99 -13.44
C PRO A 40 -13.53 -4.09 -14.96
N GLY A 41 -12.38 -4.40 -15.57
CA GLY A 41 -12.21 -4.50 -17.01
C GLY A 41 -11.74 -3.23 -17.71
N ASP A 42 -11.79 -2.05 -17.07
CA ASP A 42 -11.30 -0.81 -17.63
C ASP A 42 -9.77 -0.84 -17.81
N ILE A 43 -9.29 -0.16 -18.85
CA ILE A 43 -7.85 -0.03 -19.12
C ILE A 43 -7.29 1.09 -18.24
N MET A 44 -6.33 0.73 -17.40
CA MET A 44 -5.64 1.69 -16.53
C MET A 44 -4.37 2.24 -17.17
N ILE A 45 -3.63 1.38 -17.86
CA ILE A 45 -2.40 1.73 -18.57
C ILE A 45 -2.42 1.03 -19.91
N GLY A 46 -2.50 1.80 -20.98
CA GLY A 46 -2.42 1.30 -22.35
C GLY A 46 -0.98 0.94 -22.72
N LYS A 47 -0.75 -0.29 -23.11
CA LYS A 47 0.55 -0.78 -23.55
C LYS A 47 0.39 -1.70 -24.76
N ILE A 48 1.23 -1.52 -25.76
CA ILE A 48 1.31 -2.38 -26.93
C ILE A 48 2.70 -3.03 -27.00
N THR A 49 2.71 -4.30 -27.40
CA THR A 49 3.94 -5.09 -27.58
C THR A 49 4.05 -5.49 -29.04
N PRO A 50 5.20 -5.33 -29.72
CA PRO A 50 5.39 -5.78 -31.09
C PRO A 50 5.19 -7.29 -31.20
N LYS A 51 4.38 -7.71 -32.18
CA LYS A 51 4.16 -9.12 -32.52
C LYS A 51 5.28 -9.55 -33.48
N GLY A 52 5.82 -10.75 -33.32
CA GLY A 52 6.80 -11.23 -34.27
C GLY A 52 6.17 -11.61 -35.60
N GLU A 53 6.95 -11.58 -36.64
CA GLU A 53 6.59 -12.10 -37.94
C GLU A 53 6.25 -13.60 -37.80
N SER A 54 4.98 -13.91 -37.80
CA SER A 54 4.43 -15.23 -38.07
C SER A 54 3.60 -15.11 -39.32
N ASP A 55 3.56 -16.13 -40.14
CA ASP A 55 2.66 -16.13 -41.30
C ASP A 55 1.24 -15.82 -40.83
N PRO A 56 0.63 -14.73 -41.29
CA PRO A 56 -0.66 -14.32 -40.78
C PRO A 56 -1.72 -15.36 -41.15
N THR A 57 -2.52 -15.78 -40.20
CA THR A 57 -3.67 -16.63 -40.45
C THR A 57 -4.65 -15.96 -41.41
N PRO A 58 -5.51 -16.70 -42.14
CA PRO A 58 -6.51 -16.09 -43.01
C PRO A 58 -7.41 -15.06 -42.30
N GLU A 59 -7.70 -15.28 -41.02
CA GLU A 59 -8.46 -14.36 -40.16
C GLU A 59 -7.68 -13.09 -39.83
N GLU A 60 -6.36 -13.18 -39.59
CA GLU A 60 -5.49 -12.02 -39.36
C GLU A 60 -5.31 -11.20 -40.65
N LYS A 61 -5.28 -11.85 -41.81
CA LYS A 61 -5.27 -11.14 -43.12
C LYS A 61 -6.56 -10.34 -43.34
N LEU A 62 -7.70 -10.91 -42.94
CA LEU A 62 -8.98 -10.22 -43.00
C LEU A 62 -9.04 -9.04 -42.02
N LEU A 63 -8.56 -9.21 -40.79
CA LEU A 63 -8.47 -8.14 -39.79
C LEU A 63 -7.52 -7.01 -40.25
N ARG A 64 -6.40 -7.31 -40.88
CA ARG A 64 -5.51 -6.31 -41.49
C ARG A 64 -6.21 -5.51 -42.58
N ALA A 65 -7.03 -6.17 -43.40
CA ALA A 65 -7.78 -5.50 -44.45
C ALA A 65 -8.87 -4.57 -43.96
N ILE A 66 -9.49 -4.88 -42.79
CA ILE A 66 -10.60 -4.12 -42.19
C ILE A 66 -10.07 -2.98 -41.31
N PHE A 67 -9.07 -3.25 -40.47
CA PHE A 67 -8.59 -2.34 -39.42
C PHE A 67 -7.23 -1.69 -39.72
N GLY A 68 -6.64 -1.94 -40.89
CA GLY A 68 -5.35 -1.38 -41.33
C GLY A 68 -4.13 -2.18 -40.86
N GLU A 69 -2.96 -1.83 -41.40
CA GLU A 69 -1.69 -2.56 -41.19
C GLU A 69 -1.26 -2.63 -39.72
N LYS A 70 -1.56 -1.59 -38.91
CA LYS A 70 -1.20 -1.54 -37.47
C LYS A 70 -1.84 -2.61 -36.61
N ALA A 71 -3.02 -3.11 -36.99
CA ALA A 71 -3.74 -4.12 -36.20
C ALA A 71 -3.07 -5.51 -36.23
N GLY A 72 -2.19 -5.78 -37.17
CA GLY A 72 -1.50 -7.07 -37.31
C GLY A 72 -0.13 -7.14 -36.62
N ASP A 73 0.54 -6.00 -36.41
CA ASP A 73 1.94 -5.96 -36.03
C ASP A 73 2.15 -5.81 -34.51
N VAL A 74 1.11 -5.45 -33.79
CA VAL A 74 1.18 -5.22 -32.35
C VAL A 74 0.11 -6.01 -31.58
N LYS A 75 0.45 -6.44 -30.36
CA LYS A 75 -0.44 -7.12 -29.43
C LYS A 75 -0.78 -6.18 -28.28
N ASP A 76 -2.06 -6.15 -27.89
CA ASP A 76 -2.52 -5.49 -26.66
C ASP A 76 -1.92 -6.18 -25.44
N ALA A 77 -1.13 -5.44 -24.67
CA ALA A 77 -0.55 -5.85 -23.39
C ALA A 77 -0.91 -4.86 -22.27
N SER A 78 -2.03 -4.16 -22.43
CA SER A 78 -2.52 -3.14 -21.51
C SER A 78 -2.84 -3.71 -20.14
N LEU A 79 -2.62 -2.92 -19.11
CA LEU A 79 -3.01 -3.26 -17.74
C LEU A 79 -4.48 -2.92 -17.55
N LYS A 80 -5.30 -3.95 -17.44
CA LYS A 80 -6.75 -3.83 -17.16
C LYS A 80 -7.05 -4.02 -15.68
N ALA A 81 -8.10 -3.37 -15.23
CA ALA A 81 -8.59 -3.54 -13.87
C ALA A 81 -9.10 -4.97 -13.64
N TYR A 82 -8.56 -5.66 -12.63
CA TYR A 82 -9.01 -6.99 -12.27
C TYR A 82 -10.41 -6.93 -11.60
N PRO A 83 -11.15 -8.06 -11.52
CA PRO A 83 -12.57 -8.07 -11.11
C PRO A 83 -12.89 -7.43 -9.75
N SER A 84 -11.95 -7.44 -8.81
CA SER A 84 -12.14 -6.83 -7.47
C SER A 84 -11.67 -5.37 -7.40
N LEU A 85 -11.06 -4.83 -8.46
CA LEU A 85 -10.56 -3.47 -8.49
C LEU A 85 -11.63 -2.49 -8.96
N SER A 86 -12.03 -1.59 -8.09
CA SER A 86 -12.86 -0.43 -8.42
C SER A 86 -12.46 0.74 -7.52
N GLY A 87 -12.55 1.95 -8.02
CA GLY A 87 -12.19 3.12 -7.22
C GLY A 87 -11.98 4.36 -8.06
N VAL A 88 -11.36 5.36 -7.47
CA VAL A 88 -11.03 6.63 -8.13
C VAL A 88 -9.52 6.79 -8.18
N VAL A 89 -9.00 7.23 -9.31
CA VAL A 89 -7.58 7.51 -9.48
C VAL A 89 -7.22 8.78 -8.74
N ILE A 90 -6.34 8.66 -7.74
CA ILE A 90 -5.86 9.76 -6.91
C ILE A 90 -4.50 10.30 -7.33
N GLY A 91 -3.72 9.51 -8.04
CA GLY A 91 -2.39 9.90 -8.48
C GLY A 91 -1.86 8.98 -9.57
N LYS A 92 -0.92 9.51 -10.34
CA LYS A 92 -0.16 8.76 -11.32
C LYS A 92 1.30 9.20 -11.30
N ARG A 93 2.21 8.27 -11.57
CA ARG A 93 3.64 8.56 -11.73
C ARG A 93 4.17 7.79 -12.92
N LEU A 94 4.92 8.46 -13.76
CA LEU A 94 5.65 7.86 -14.86
C LEU A 94 7.14 8.02 -14.58
N TYR A 95 7.84 6.92 -14.51
CA TYR A 95 9.28 6.85 -14.37
C TYR A 95 9.86 6.47 -15.72
N SER A 96 10.90 7.16 -16.15
CA SER A 96 11.58 6.86 -17.40
C SER A 96 13.08 6.96 -17.26
N ARG A 97 13.80 6.00 -17.83
CA ARG A 97 15.25 6.08 -17.99
C ARG A 97 15.55 7.09 -19.09
N ALA A 98 16.47 8.00 -18.87
CA ALA A 98 16.86 8.97 -19.89
C ALA A 98 17.51 8.26 -21.09
N GLN A 99 16.79 8.22 -22.20
CA GLN A 99 17.35 7.79 -23.48
C GLN A 99 17.75 9.03 -24.27
N LYS A 100 19.06 9.23 -24.46
CA LYS A 100 19.60 10.39 -25.20
C LYS A 100 19.50 10.15 -26.70
N THR A 101 18.31 10.27 -27.26
CA THR A 101 18.05 9.88 -28.66
C THR A 101 18.21 11.00 -29.67
N THR A 102 17.76 12.21 -29.38
CA THR A 102 17.76 13.30 -30.36
C THR A 102 18.55 14.54 -29.93
N ARG A 103 19.08 15.30 -30.94
CA ARG A 103 19.82 16.56 -30.69
C ARG A 103 18.90 17.63 -30.08
N ALA A 104 17.62 17.64 -30.44
CA ALA A 104 16.62 18.57 -29.91
C ALA A 104 16.34 18.33 -28.43
N GLU A 105 16.19 17.09 -28.00
CA GLU A 105 15.99 16.70 -26.59
C GLU A 105 17.18 17.10 -25.73
N LYS A 106 18.41 16.90 -26.25
CA LYS A 106 19.63 17.33 -25.53
C LYS A 106 19.72 18.85 -25.35
N LEU A 107 19.18 19.63 -26.27
CA LEU A 107 19.11 21.09 -26.14
C LEU A 107 18.05 21.49 -25.11
N ALA A 108 16.86 20.89 -25.16
CA ALA A 108 15.81 21.14 -24.18
C ALA A 108 16.24 20.75 -22.75
N ASP A 109 16.96 19.66 -22.57
CA ASP A 109 17.51 19.26 -21.27
C ASP A 109 18.56 20.26 -20.75
N LYS A 110 19.38 20.80 -21.65
CA LYS A 110 20.35 21.86 -21.27
C LYS A 110 19.64 23.15 -20.84
N GLU A 111 18.56 23.53 -21.47
CA GLU A 111 17.74 24.68 -21.06
C GLU A 111 17.13 24.45 -19.69
N LYS A 112 16.48 23.31 -19.47
CA LYS A 112 15.93 22.93 -18.17
C LYS A 112 16.99 22.94 -17.04
N LEU A 113 18.19 22.44 -17.31
CA LEU A 113 19.29 22.47 -16.36
C LEU A 113 19.72 23.90 -16.02
N ARG A 114 19.74 24.82 -17.01
CA ARG A 114 20.03 26.24 -16.77
C ARG A 114 18.94 26.91 -15.95
N ASP A 115 17.68 26.62 -16.25
CA ASP A 115 16.54 27.16 -15.51
C ASP A 115 16.58 26.72 -14.03
N LEU A 116 16.88 25.44 -13.78
CA LEU A 116 17.06 24.93 -12.41
C LEU A 116 18.21 25.62 -11.68
N ASP A 117 19.33 25.87 -12.37
CA ASP A 117 20.46 26.60 -11.77
C ASP A 117 20.08 28.05 -11.47
N ALA A 118 19.35 28.70 -12.36
CA ALA A 118 18.90 30.08 -12.15
C ALA A 118 17.91 30.17 -10.97
N ASP A 119 16.95 29.25 -10.90
CA ASP A 119 16.00 29.14 -9.79
C ASP A 119 16.68 28.88 -8.44
N PHE A 120 17.68 28.00 -8.43
CA PHE A 120 18.47 27.74 -7.22
C PHE A 120 19.21 29.00 -6.77
N GLN A 121 19.91 29.67 -7.70
CA GLN A 121 20.65 30.90 -7.39
C GLN A 121 19.74 32.01 -6.83
N LYS A 122 18.54 32.15 -7.40
CA LYS A 122 17.54 33.08 -6.93
C LYS A 122 17.11 32.78 -5.48
N LYS A 123 16.69 31.55 -5.23
CA LYS A 123 16.26 31.11 -3.89
C LYS A 123 17.38 31.15 -2.85
N ALA A 124 18.61 30.80 -3.25
CA ALA A 124 19.75 30.87 -2.37
C ALA A 124 20.11 32.33 -1.97
N ARG A 125 19.94 33.27 -2.91
CA ARG A 125 20.10 34.71 -2.60
C ARG A 125 18.98 35.20 -1.67
N GLU A 126 17.75 34.93 -1.96
CA GLU A 126 16.59 35.27 -1.11
C GLU A 126 16.79 34.77 0.33
N LEU A 127 17.20 33.49 0.47
CA LEU A 127 17.47 32.88 1.77
C LEU A 127 18.66 33.56 2.50
N ARG A 128 19.70 33.93 1.76
CA ARG A 128 20.87 34.66 2.32
C ARG A 128 20.48 36.06 2.77
N ASP A 129 19.72 36.77 1.95
CA ASP A 129 19.26 38.13 2.28
C ASP A 129 18.37 38.16 3.52
N ASP A 130 17.41 37.21 3.64
CA ASP A 130 16.56 37.06 4.83
C ASP A 130 17.39 36.75 6.09
N MET A 131 18.38 35.85 5.97
CA MET A 131 19.30 35.56 7.07
C MET A 131 20.11 36.79 7.47
N LEU A 132 20.63 37.52 6.49
CA LEU A 132 21.42 38.74 6.75
C LEU A 132 20.62 39.84 7.42
N GLU A 133 19.37 40.06 7.01
CA GLU A 133 18.48 41.03 7.64
C GLU A 133 18.18 40.68 9.10
N ARG A 134 17.92 39.44 9.39
CA ARG A 134 17.73 38.97 10.77
C ARG A 134 19.00 39.03 11.57
N LEU A 135 20.13 38.67 10.97
CA LEU A 135 21.44 38.72 11.63
C LEU A 135 21.82 40.17 11.99
N VAL A 136 21.65 41.11 11.06
CA VAL A 136 21.91 42.55 11.33
C VAL A 136 21.01 43.03 12.46
N SER A 137 19.73 42.67 12.49
CA SER A 137 18.82 43.09 13.56
C SER A 137 19.23 42.57 14.95
N LEU A 138 19.92 41.42 15.02
CA LEU A 138 20.41 40.85 16.27
C LEU A 138 21.72 41.45 16.76
N VAL A 139 22.63 41.85 15.84
CA VAL A 139 24.01 42.28 16.20
C VAL A 139 24.28 43.77 16.02
N HIS A 140 23.31 44.53 15.50
CA HIS A 140 23.49 45.99 15.18
C HIS A 140 24.03 46.82 16.36
N ASP A 141 23.52 46.56 17.57
CA ASP A 141 23.86 47.34 18.76
C ASP A 141 25.15 46.91 19.45
N PHE A 142 25.78 45.86 18.94
CA PHE A 142 26.98 45.27 19.56
C PHE A 142 28.25 45.55 18.75
N LYS A 143 29.40 45.56 19.45
CA LYS A 143 30.73 45.61 18.84
C LYS A 143 31.31 44.22 18.74
N SER A 144 31.97 43.93 17.64
CA SER A 144 32.64 42.65 17.41
C SER A 144 33.75 42.39 18.43
N LEU A 145 33.80 41.19 18.99
CA LEU A 145 34.95 40.69 19.76
C LEU A 145 36.05 40.08 18.89
N GLY A 146 35.88 40.10 17.56
CA GLY A 146 36.75 39.47 16.58
C GLY A 146 36.14 38.14 16.11
N VAL A 147 35.55 38.15 14.90
CA VAL A 147 35.03 36.93 14.27
C VAL A 147 36.15 36.22 13.55
N LYS A 148 36.38 34.96 13.89
CA LYS A 148 37.46 34.14 13.32
C LYS A 148 36.91 33.03 12.42
N ASP A 149 37.68 32.67 11.45
CA ASP A 149 37.49 31.49 10.65
C ASP A 149 38.05 30.26 11.39
N THR A 150 37.63 29.07 11.01
CA THR A 150 38.12 27.75 11.49
C THR A 150 39.66 27.63 11.37
N LEU A 151 40.27 28.41 10.49
CA LEU A 151 41.74 28.52 10.32
C LEU A 151 42.38 29.53 11.27
N GLY A 152 41.60 30.25 12.11
CA GLY A 152 42.11 31.25 13.06
C GLY A 152 42.32 32.64 12.48
N THR A 153 42.01 32.90 11.20
CA THR A 153 42.10 34.21 10.56
C THR A 153 40.96 35.12 11.01
N GLU A 154 41.23 36.35 11.38
CA GLU A 154 40.16 37.31 11.73
C GLU A 154 39.44 37.79 10.46
N VAL A 155 38.15 37.42 10.34
CA VAL A 155 37.27 37.88 9.25
C VAL A 155 36.65 39.23 9.56
N ILE A 156 36.31 39.50 10.82
CA ILE A 156 35.88 40.81 11.31
C ILE A 156 36.79 41.22 12.46
N ALA A 157 37.41 42.40 12.34
CA ALA A 157 38.32 42.91 13.34
C ALA A 157 37.61 43.25 14.66
N LYS A 158 38.32 43.05 15.77
CA LYS A 158 37.82 43.35 17.10
C LYS A 158 37.50 44.85 17.25
N GLY A 159 36.31 45.15 17.77
CA GLY A 159 35.84 46.53 18.02
C GLY A 159 35.10 47.17 16.82
N SER A 160 35.01 46.52 15.67
CA SER A 160 34.21 46.98 14.53
C SER A 160 32.73 46.82 14.76
N HIS A 161 31.92 47.71 14.18
CA HIS A 161 30.47 47.59 14.17
C HIS A 161 30.01 46.65 13.04
N PHE A 162 29.02 45.83 13.33
CA PHE A 162 28.43 44.92 12.33
C PHE A 162 27.62 45.72 11.31
N SER A 163 28.02 45.71 10.05
CA SER A 163 27.24 46.26 8.93
C SER A 163 26.81 45.16 7.97
N LYS A 164 25.70 45.39 7.25
CA LYS A 164 25.20 44.41 6.27
C LYS A 164 26.27 44.04 5.23
N SER A 165 27.07 45.01 4.78
CA SER A 165 28.16 44.81 3.82
C SER A 165 29.28 43.93 4.34
N LEU A 166 29.65 44.06 5.61
CA LEU A 166 30.68 43.21 6.24
C LEU A 166 30.16 41.78 6.47
N LEU A 167 28.91 41.63 6.88
CA LEU A 167 28.29 40.34 7.09
C LEU A 167 28.04 39.58 5.78
N ASP A 168 27.82 40.27 4.66
CA ASP A 168 27.67 39.66 3.35
C ASP A 168 28.97 39.07 2.78
N THR A 169 30.15 39.57 3.21
CA THR A 169 31.43 39.02 2.76
C THR A 169 31.84 37.73 3.48
N ILE A 170 31.14 37.35 4.53
CA ILE A 170 31.49 36.19 5.35
C ILE A 170 31.07 34.89 4.68
N ASP A 171 31.97 33.92 4.69
CA ASP A 171 31.62 32.53 4.38
C ASP A 171 31.17 31.79 5.65
N TYR A 172 29.85 31.64 5.79
CA TYR A 172 29.24 31.02 6.96
C TYR A 172 29.53 29.52 7.10
N THR A 173 30.11 28.87 6.10
CA THR A 173 30.49 27.46 6.18
C THR A 173 31.79 27.24 6.94
N SER A 174 32.65 28.25 6.98
CA SER A 174 34.00 28.18 7.54
C SER A 174 34.20 29.03 8.81
N VAL A 175 33.22 29.81 9.25
CA VAL A 175 33.30 30.74 10.38
C VAL A 175 32.97 30.08 11.71
N GLU A 176 33.77 30.42 12.75
CA GLU A 176 33.45 30.07 14.14
C GLU A 176 32.22 30.86 14.64
N LEU A 177 31.17 30.13 15.04
CA LEU A 177 29.90 30.70 15.52
C LEU A 177 29.90 30.93 17.04
N CYS A 178 31.05 31.38 17.60
CA CYS A 178 31.21 31.60 19.03
C CYS A 178 31.79 33.00 19.30
N ASN A 179 31.30 33.62 20.37
CA ASN A 179 31.87 34.88 20.91
C ASN A 179 31.91 36.06 19.91
N TRP A 180 30.84 36.29 19.19
CA TRP A 180 30.76 37.43 18.26
C TRP A 180 30.52 38.75 18.98
N THR A 181 29.62 38.77 19.97
CA THR A 181 29.14 39.99 20.63
C THR A 181 29.53 40.06 22.11
N GLY A 182 29.90 38.94 22.73
CA GLY A 182 30.18 38.88 24.17
C GLY A 182 28.93 38.73 25.05
N ASP A 183 27.73 38.80 24.45
CA ASP A 183 26.49 38.42 25.13
C ASP A 183 26.13 36.97 24.76
N GLU A 184 26.17 36.09 25.73
CA GLU A 184 25.94 34.66 25.52
C GLU A 184 24.54 34.34 24.93
N ARG A 185 23.54 35.19 25.20
CA ARG A 185 22.17 35.02 24.66
C ARG A 185 22.14 35.37 23.18
N VAL A 186 22.75 36.48 22.79
CA VAL A 186 22.81 36.93 21.39
C VAL A 186 23.66 35.97 20.57
N ASP A 187 24.81 35.57 21.07
CA ASP A 187 25.70 34.62 20.38
C ASP A 187 25.02 33.25 20.16
N ARG A 188 24.16 32.82 21.09
CA ARG A 188 23.35 31.61 20.93
C ARG A 188 22.31 31.74 19.82
N LEU A 189 21.65 32.91 19.73
CA LEU A 189 20.68 33.19 18.67
C LEU A 189 21.37 33.31 17.29
N VAL A 190 22.50 33.95 17.22
CA VAL A 190 23.34 34.05 16.02
C VAL A 190 23.74 32.66 15.53
N ARG A 191 24.23 31.82 16.43
CA ARG A 191 24.58 30.43 16.12
C ARG A 191 23.36 29.67 15.55
N GLN A 192 22.23 29.77 16.19
CA GLN A 192 21.01 29.06 15.76
C GLN A 192 20.53 29.55 14.39
N LEU A 193 20.56 30.86 14.15
CA LEU A 193 20.18 31.46 12.87
C LEU A 193 21.08 30.96 11.73
N VAL A 194 22.40 30.97 11.94
CA VAL A 194 23.36 30.53 10.91
C VAL A 194 23.26 29.02 10.67
N ILE A 195 23.09 28.20 11.71
CA ILE A 195 22.89 26.75 11.56
C ILE A 195 21.61 26.47 10.75
N ASN A 196 20.50 27.16 11.04
CA ASN A 196 19.27 27.02 10.30
C ASN A 196 19.46 27.41 8.82
N TYR A 197 20.15 28.52 8.55
CA TYR A 197 20.49 28.93 7.18
C TYR A 197 21.29 27.87 6.44
N LEU A 198 22.35 27.34 7.05
CA LEU A 198 23.19 26.30 6.45
C LEU A 198 22.38 25.01 6.17
N HIS A 199 21.48 24.65 7.08
CA HIS A 199 20.60 23.50 6.91
C HIS A 199 19.66 23.70 5.70
N GLU A 200 19.00 24.84 5.60
CA GLU A 200 18.11 25.18 4.48
C GLU A 200 18.86 25.29 3.15
N HIS A 201 20.04 25.92 3.15
CA HIS A 201 20.89 26.01 1.97
C HIS A 201 21.33 24.61 1.48
N ASN A 202 21.73 23.72 2.40
CA ASN A 202 22.09 22.34 2.08
C ASN A 202 20.88 21.54 1.54
N ASN A 203 19.70 21.77 2.10
CA ASN A 203 18.45 21.16 1.59
C ASN A 203 18.14 21.60 0.16
N LEU A 204 18.30 22.89 -0.14
CA LEU A 204 18.16 23.44 -1.50
C LEU A 204 19.18 22.84 -2.46
N GLY A 205 20.44 22.73 -2.04
CA GLY A 205 21.51 22.10 -2.82
C GLY A 205 21.25 20.62 -3.09
N ALA A 206 20.80 19.87 -2.09
CA ALA A 206 20.42 18.47 -2.23
C ALA A 206 19.20 18.27 -3.16
N LYS A 207 18.26 19.24 -3.15
CA LYS A 207 17.13 19.24 -4.08
C LYS A 207 17.59 19.47 -5.52
N LEU A 208 18.44 20.49 -5.74
CA LEU A 208 19.01 20.77 -7.06
C LEU A 208 19.80 19.57 -7.60
N ALA A 209 20.61 18.91 -6.77
CA ALA A 209 21.38 17.74 -7.17
C ALA A 209 20.45 16.59 -7.61
N ARG A 210 19.35 16.35 -6.89
CA ARG A 210 18.33 15.36 -7.26
C ARG A 210 17.62 15.70 -8.56
N ASP A 211 17.20 16.95 -8.74
CA ASP A 211 16.50 17.40 -9.93
C ASP A 211 17.42 17.35 -11.17
N LYS A 212 18.70 17.72 -11.05
CA LYS A 212 19.71 17.55 -12.09
C LYS A 212 19.97 16.09 -12.43
N PHE A 213 20.04 15.22 -11.41
CA PHE A 213 20.21 13.77 -11.59
C PHE A 213 19.04 13.18 -12.37
N ALA A 214 17.80 13.56 -12.01
CA ALA A 214 16.58 13.11 -12.69
C ALA A 214 16.57 13.47 -14.18
N ILE A 215 17.08 14.67 -14.55
CA ILE A 215 17.17 15.08 -15.98
C ILE A 215 18.33 14.38 -16.69
N THR A 216 19.47 14.19 -16.02
CA THR A 216 20.70 13.71 -16.67
C THR A 216 20.70 12.20 -16.86
N ILE A 217 20.26 11.45 -15.88
CA ILE A 217 20.31 9.98 -15.82
C ILE A 217 18.91 9.38 -15.93
N GLY A 218 17.87 10.17 -15.57
CA GLY A 218 16.52 9.70 -15.42
C GLY A 218 16.34 8.97 -14.11
N ASP A 219 15.21 8.29 -13.99
CA ASP A 219 14.87 7.52 -12.82
C ASP A 219 15.70 6.23 -12.75
N ASP A 220 16.05 5.82 -11.53
CA ASP A 220 16.75 4.56 -11.27
C ASP A 220 15.75 3.40 -11.42
N LEU A 221 15.80 2.74 -12.56
CA LEU A 221 14.95 1.61 -12.90
C LEU A 221 15.78 0.33 -12.98
N PRO A 222 15.21 -0.84 -12.63
CA PRO A 222 15.87 -2.12 -12.78
C PRO A 222 16.36 -2.36 -14.21
N SER A 223 17.39 -3.18 -14.36
CA SER A 223 17.96 -3.49 -15.68
C SER A 223 16.91 -4.08 -16.63
N GLY A 224 16.91 -3.63 -17.89
CA GLY A 224 15.93 -4.06 -18.89
C GLY A 224 14.58 -3.34 -18.87
N ILE A 225 14.33 -2.46 -17.90
CA ILE A 225 13.12 -1.63 -17.84
C ILE A 225 13.45 -0.21 -18.31
N ILE A 226 12.68 0.29 -19.28
CA ILE A 226 12.86 1.61 -19.90
C ILE A 226 11.91 2.62 -19.27
N LYS A 227 10.64 2.26 -19.11
CA LYS A 227 9.61 3.09 -18.48
C LYS A 227 8.80 2.27 -17.49
N MET A 228 8.35 2.89 -16.40
CA MET A 228 7.46 2.29 -15.43
C MET A 228 6.36 3.30 -15.07
N ALA A 229 5.12 2.95 -15.32
CA ALA A 229 3.97 3.74 -14.90
C ALA A 229 3.36 3.15 -13.62
N LYS A 230 3.04 4.01 -12.65
CA LYS A 230 2.30 3.67 -11.43
C LYS A 230 1.03 4.49 -11.38
N VAL A 231 -0.08 3.83 -11.14
CA VAL A 231 -1.38 4.45 -10.93
C VAL A 231 -1.83 4.12 -9.50
N TYR A 232 -2.26 5.15 -8.78
CA TYR A 232 -2.76 5.04 -7.41
C TYR A 232 -4.29 5.18 -7.43
N ILE A 233 -4.97 4.15 -6.97
CA ILE A 233 -6.43 4.08 -6.94
C ILE A 233 -6.86 4.01 -5.49
N ALA A 234 -7.81 4.87 -5.11
CA ALA A 234 -8.43 4.87 -3.79
C ALA A 234 -9.86 4.35 -3.85
N LYS A 235 -10.20 3.50 -2.90
CA LYS A 235 -11.56 3.03 -2.66
C LYS A 235 -11.84 3.04 -1.17
N LYS A 236 -12.96 3.63 -0.78
CA LYS A 236 -13.44 3.55 0.60
C LYS A 236 -14.15 2.20 0.79
N ARG A 237 -13.60 1.34 1.64
CA ARG A 237 -14.16 0.04 1.96
C ARG A 237 -14.76 0.04 3.35
N LYS A 238 -16.06 -0.19 3.45
CA LYS A 238 -16.73 -0.46 4.72
C LYS A 238 -16.41 -1.86 5.20
N ILE A 239 -16.58 -2.11 6.49
CA ILE A 239 -16.47 -3.46 7.07
C ILE A 239 -17.60 -4.30 6.53
N GLY A 240 -17.25 -5.49 6.02
CA GLY A 240 -18.19 -6.48 5.50
C GLY A 240 -18.06 -7.81 6.21
N VAL A 241 -19.06 -8.67 6.05
CA VAL A 241 -18.96 -10.06 6.50
C VAL A 241 -17.84 -10.77 5.77
N GLY A 242 -16.99 -11.49 6.51
CA GLY A 242 -15.80 -12.15 5.98
C GLY A 242 -14.51 -11.32 6.07
N ASP A 243 -14.58 -10.02 6.43
CA ASP A 243 -13.41 -9.20 6.64
C ASP A 243 -12.69 -9.60 7.94
N LYS A 244 -11.37 -9.52 7.90
CA LYS A 244 -10.53 -9.89 9.04
C LYS A 244 -10.26 -8.68 9.92
N MET A 245 -10.56 -8.84 11.20
CA MET A 245 -10.26 -7.86 12.25
C MET A 245 -9.38 -8.47 13.33
N ALA A 246 -8.64 -7.65 14.01
CA ALA A 246 -7.77 -8.07 15.11
C ALA A 246 -7.67 -7.00 16.19
N GLY A 247 -7.41 -7.41 17.41
CA GLY A 247 -6.93 -6.53 18.46
C GLY A 247 -5.40 -6.43 18.45
N ARG A 248 -4.84 -5.89 19.53
CA ARG A 248 -3.38 -5.73 19.72
C ARG A 248 -2.70 -6.91 20.42
N HIS A 249 -3.45 -7.95 20.80
CA HIS A 249 -3.00 -9.08 21.62
C HIS A 249 -2.97 -10.42 20.86
N GLY A 250 -2.85 -10.39 19.53
CA GLY A 250 -2.90 -11.59 18.72
C GLY A 250 -4.30 -12.20 18.55
N ASN A 251 -5.32 -11.54 19.06
CA ASN A 251 -6.72 -11.91 18.92
C ASN A 251 -7.26 -11.51 17.56
N LYS A 252 -7.10 -12.39 16.58
CA LYS A 252 -7.61 -12.23 15.22
C LYS A 252 -8.94 -12.95 15.04
N GLY A 253 -9.84 -12.34 14.28
CA GLY A 253 -11.14 -12.93 13.97
C GLY A 253 -11.66 -12.47 12.63
N ILE A 254 -12.76 -13.05 12.22
CA ILE A 254 -13.46 -12.73 10.97
C ILE A 254 -14.87 -12.28 11.34
N VAL A 255 -15.35 -11.22 10.71
CA VAL A 255 -16.71 -10.73 10.88
C VAL A 255 -17.69 -11.77 10.34
N SER A 256 -18.50 -12.35 11.23
CA SER A 256 -19.48 -13.40 10.86
C SER A 256 -20.84 -12.80 10.51
N LYS A 257 -21.27 -11.77 11.23
CA LYS A 257 -22.59 -11.15 11.04
C LYS A 257 -22.50 -9.64 11.33
N ILE A 258 -23.24 -8.86 10.59
CA ILE A 258 -23.46 -7.44 10.87
C ILE A 258 -24.94 -7.27 11.19
N VAL A 259 -25.23 -6.69 12.33
CA VAL A 259 -26.57 -6.51 12.88
C VAL A 259 -26.87 -5.02 13.02
N ARG A 260 -28.12 -4.64 12.99
CA ARG A 260 -28.53 -3.26 13.28
C ARG A 260 -28.22 -2.90 14.73
N ALA A 261 -27.97 -1.62 15.01
CA ALA A 261 -27.66 -1.17 16.36
C ALA A 261 -28.80 -1.47 17.36
N GLU A 262 -30.02 -1.47 16.87
CA GLU A 262 -31.24 -1.76 17.65
C GLU A 262 -31.30 -3.22 18.14
N ASP A 263 -30.79 -4.15 17.32
CA ASP A 263 -30.79 -5.60 17.60
C ASP A 263 -29.52 -6.04 18.37
N MET A 264 -28.59 -5.12 18.62
CA MET A 264 -27.37 -5.43 19.38
C MET A 264 -27.66 -5.45 20.89
N PRO A 265 -26.94 -6.29 21.65
CA PRO A 265 -27.00 -6.24 23.11
C PRO A 265 -26.71 -4.83 23.65
N PHE A 266 -27.41 -4.42 24.68
CA PHE A 266 -27.28 -3.09 25.25
C PHE A 266 -27.14 -3.11 26.78
N LEU A 267 -26.52 -2.06 27.27
CA LEU A 267 -26.33 -1.81 28.73
C LEU A 267 -27.62 -1.29 29.35
N ALA A 268 -27.70 -1.30 30.67
CA ALA A 268 -28.84 -0.75 31.42
C ALA A 268 -29.13 0.74 31.18
N ASP A 269 -28.15 1.49 30.68
CA ASP A 269 -28.27 2.89 30.27
C ASP A 269 -28.77 3.05 28.80
N GLY A 270 -29.09 1.94 28.12
CA GLY A 270 -29.54 1.94 26.72
C GLY A 270 -28.42 2.03 25.66
N THR A 271 -27.15 2.07 26.08
CA THR A 271 -26.03 2.13 25.15
C THR A 271 -25.80 0.76 24.51
N PRO A 272 -25.89 0.61 23.16
CA PRO A 272 -25.62 -0.65 22.48
C PRO A 272 -24.12 -0.94 22.46
N VAL A 273 -23.75 -2.22 22.43
CA VAL A 273 -22.36 -2.63 22.21
C VAL A 273 -22.06 -2.60 20.70
N ASP A 274 -20.83 -2.21 20.33
CA ASP A 274 -20.42 -2.10 18.92
C ASP A 274 -19.96 -3.45 18.35
N ILE A 275 -19.41 -4.34 19.20
CA ILE A 275 -18.89 -5.65 18.78
C ILE A 275 -19.13 -6.69 19.87
N VAL A 276 -19.44 -7.91 19.45
CA VAL A 276 -19.53 -9.09 20.31
C VAL A 276 -18.43 -10.06 19.89
N LEU A 277 -17.62 -10.48 20.85
CA LEU A 277 -16.51 -11.39 20.64
C LEU A 277 -16.77 -12.74 21.30
N ASN A 278 -16.31 -13.83 20.65
CA ASN A 278 -16.42 -15.16 21.22
C ASN A 278 -15.41 -15.35 22.36
N PRO A 279 -15.86 -15.63 23.58
CA PRO A 279 -14.95 -15.79 24.74
C PRO A 279 -14.07 -17.04 24.64
N LEU A 280 -14.43 -18.05 23.87
CA LEU A 280 -13.61 -19.27 23.68
C LEU A 280 -12.25 -18.99 23.04
N GLY A 281 -12.08 -17.84 22.37
CA GLY A 281 -10.81 -17.41 21.81
C GLY A 281 -9.78 -16.95 22.84
N VAL A 282 -10.14 -16.79 24.13
CA VAL A 282 -9.27 -16.25 25.16
C VAL A 282 -8.54 -17.34 25.96
N PRO A 283 -9.18 -18.35 26.54
CA PRO A 283 -8.55 -19.27 27.49
C PRO A 283 -7.42 -20.10 26.85
N SER A 284 -7.67 -20.67 25.68
CA SER A 284 -6.69 -21.54 24.99
C SER A 284 -5.47 -20.78 24.48
N ARG A 285 -5.59 -19.46 24.25
CA ARG A 285 -4.52 -18.62 23.72
C ARG A 285 -3.78 -17.80 24.75
N MET A 286 -4.25 -17.82 26.00
CA MET A 286 -3.64 -17.18 27.18
C MET A 286 -3.30 -15.69 26.97
N ASN A 287 -4.02 -14.99 26.09
CA ASN A 287 -3.84 -13.56 25.81
C ASN A 287 -4.76 -12.69 26.70
N ILE A 288 -4.56 -12.80 28.00
CA ILE A 288 -5.36 -12.10 29.04
C ILE A 288 -5.29 -10.57 28.88
N GLY A 289 -4.20 -10.04 28.35
CA GLY A 289 -4.03 -8.61 28.11
C GLY A 289 -5.18 -7.94 27.35
N GLN A 290 -5.91 -8.65 26.49
CA GLN A 290 -7.09 -8.12 25.81
C GLN A 290 -8.24 -7.81 26.75
N VAL A 291 -8.43 -8.62 27.80
CA VAL A 291 -9.47 -8.41 28.83
C VAL A 291 -9.10 -7.22 29.70
N LEU A 292 -7.84 -7.16 30.14
CA LEU A 292 -7.31 -6.06 30.92
C LEU A 292 -7.38 -4.72 30.17
N GLU A 293 -7.07 -4.73 28.87
CA GLU A 293 -7.23 -3.58 27.98
C GLU A 293 -8.70 -3.12 27.93
N ALA A 294 -9.63 -4.05 27.75
CA ALA A 294 -11.04 -3.73 27.66
C ALA A 294 -11.57 -3.07 28.95
N VAL A 295 -11.22 -3.62 30.10
CA VAL A 295 -11.62 -3.11 31.41
C VAL A 295 -11.04 -1.73 31.66
N LEU A 296 -9.74 -1.56 31.49
CA LEU A 296 -9.05 -0.29 31.71
C LEU A 296 -9.51 0.77 30.68
N GLY A 297 -9.75 0.37 29.43
CA GLY A 297 -10.28 1.25 28.39
C GLY A 297 -11.69 1.79 28.73
N TYR A 298 -12.54 0.98 29.37
CA TYR A 298 -13.85 1.44 29.79
C TYR A 298 -13.76 2.41 30.97
N ALA A 299 -12.89 2.12 31.94
CA ALA A 299 -12.58 3.05 33.03
C ALA A 299 -12.07 4.39 32.49
N GLY A 300 -11.14 4.35 31.51
CA GLY A 300 -10.63 5.55 30.87
C GLY A 300 -11.69 6.37 30.12
N LYS A 301 -12.62 5.69 29.44
CA LYS A 301 -13.75 6.36 28.75
C LYS A 301 -14.66 7.10 29.74
N ARG A 302 -14.93 6.50 30.93
CA ARG A 302 -15.75 7.11 31.99
C ARG A 302 -15.05 8.29 32.66
N LEU A 303 -13.75 8.18 32.93
CA LEU A 303 -12.94 9.21 33.58
C LEU A 303 -12.44 10.30 32.60
N GLY A 304 -12.61 10.13 31.30
CA GLY A 304 -12.10 11.05 30.28
C GLY A 304 -10.58 11.04 30.12
N VAL A 305 -9.88 9.99 30.53
CA VAL A 305 -8.43 9.83 30.47
C VAL A 305 -8.02 8.74 29.53
N LYS A 306 -6.79 8.82 29.01
CA LYS A 306 -6.17 7.77 28.19
C LYS A 306 -5.04 7.12 28.98
N PHE A 307 -5.00 5.80 28.98
CA PHE A 307 -3.93 5.03 29.57
C PHE A 307 -2.85 4.70 28.55
N ALA A 308 -1.59 4.89 28.92
CA ALA A 308 -0.42 4.47 28.17
C ALA A 308 0.45 3.60 29.06
N THR A 309 0.70 2.37 28.64
CA THR A 309 1.49 1.40 29.39
C THR A 309 2.73 1.04 28.57
N PRO A 310 3.96 1.32 29.02
CA PRO A 310 5.19 0.87 28.37
C PRO A 310 5.30 -0.67 28.40
N ILE A 311 6.13 -1.22 27.51
CA ILE A 311 6.25 -2.68 27.33
C ILE A 311 6.69 -3.38 28.61
N PHE A 312 7.61 -2.78 29.37
CA PHE A 312 8.20 -3.37 30.58
C PHE A 312 7.68 -2.75 31.87
N ASP A 313 6.80 -1.76 31.78
CA ASP A 313 6.07 -1.19 32.88
C ASP A 313 4.71 -1.89 32.97
N GLY A 314 4.75 -3.16 33.11
CA GLY A 314 3.64 -3.82 33.71
C GLY A 314 3.53 -3.27 35.15
N ALA A 315 2.42 -3.38 35.77
CA ALA A 315 2.30 -3.23 37.24
C ALA A 315 3.11 -4.34 37.95
N ILE A 316 4.26 -4.66 37.41
CA ILE A 316 5.33 -5.35 38.05
C ILE A 316 5.90 -4.33 39.01
N LEU A 317 5.23 -4.30 40.23
CA LEU A 317 6.02 -5.13 41.05
C LEU A 317 7.43 -4.62 41.15
N ASP A 318 7.54 -3.38 41.56
CA ASP A 318 8.72 -3.02 42.31
C ASP A 318 8.70 -3.90 43.56
N GLU A 319 9.40 -5.05 43.48
CA GLU A 319 9.71 -5.88 44.64
C GLU A 319 10.46 -5.10 45.72
N GLY A 320 10.75 -3.81 45.49
CA GLY A 320 11.54 -2.94 46.34
C GLY A 320 10.79 -1.82 47.09
N THR A 321 9.52 -1.55 46.82
CA THR A 321 8.77 -0.51 47.55
C THR A 321 7.82 -1.16 48.57
N SER A 322 8.35 -1.38 49.76
CA SER A 322 7.69 -1.90 50.93
C SER A 322 6.56 -1.05 51.51
N ASP A 323 6.12 0.01 50.86
CA ASP A 323 5.10 0.94 51.37
C ASP A 323 3.73 0.82 50.70
N ARG A 324 3.51 -0.17 49.87
CA ARG A 324 2.17 -0.47 49.36
C ARG A 324 1.57 -1.64 50.14
N PRO A 325 0.47 -1.44 50.89
CA PRO A 325 -0.10 -2.46 51.73
C PRO A 325 -0.80 -3.63 51.03
N ASN A 326 -0.85 -3.61 49.69
CA ASN A 326 -1.37 -4.70 48.88
C ASN A 326 -0.24 -5.19 47.97
N ASN A 327 0.12 -6.45 48.09
CA ASN A 327 0.95 -7.18 47.10
C ASN A 327 0.31 -6.93 45.75
N GLY A 328 0.84 -5.94 45.03
CA GLY A 328 0.22 -5.35 43.85
C GLY A 328 0.01 -6.32 42.73
N ASP A 329 -1.00 -7.14 42.82
CA ASP A 329 -1.47 -7.93 41.71
C ASP A 329 -2.00 -6.98 40.63
N LEU A 330 -1.61 -7.16 39.39
CA LEU A 330 -2.06 -6.37 38.26
C LEU A 330 -3.59 -6.19 38.23
N SER A 331 -4.30 -7.22 38.68
CA SER A 331 -5.74 -7.23 38.79
C SER A 331 -6.26 -6.18 39.80
N ASP A 332 -5.55 -5.96 40.90
CA ASP A 332 -5.99 -5.00 41.94
C ASP A 332 -5.79 -3.56 41.46
N ILE A 333 -4.70 -3.25 40.80
CA ILE A 333 -4.47 -1.91 40.24
C ILE A 333 -5.53 -1.54 39.18
N ILE A 334 -5.92 -2.50 38.33
CA ILE A 334 -6.96 -2.28 37.34
C ILE A 334 -8.33 -2.12 38.03
N CYS A 335 -8.61 -2.90 39.06
CA CYS A 335 -9.83 -2.79 39.86
C CYS A 335 -9.92 -1.44 40.59
N ASP A 336 -8.82 -0.90 41.10
CA ASP A 336 -8.79 0.45 41.70
C ASP A 336 -9.21 1.54 40.69
N TRP A 337 -8.83 1.41 39.44
CA TRP A 337 -9.29 2.32 38.40
C TRP A 337 -10.75 2.12 37.99
N THR A 338 -11.26 0.88 38.02
CA THR A 338 -12.68 0.62 37.80
C THR A 338 -13.53 1.17 38.96
N ASP A 339 -13.06 1.05 40.22
CA ASP A 339 -13.73 1.58 41.40
C ASP A 339 -13.77 3.12 41.37
N LYS A 340 -12.66 3.78 40.99
CA LYS A 340 -12.63 5.24 40.76
C LYS A 340 -13.60 5.70 39.68
N ALA A 341 -13.81 4.88 38.65
CA ALA A 341 -14.75 5.13 37.56
C ALA A 341 -16.21 4.80 37.92
N GLY A 342 -16.47 4.23 39.11
CA GLY A 342 -17.80 3.77 39.53
C GLY A 342 -18.31 2.57 38.72
N LEU A 343 -17.41 1.71 38.26
CA LEU A 343 -17.72 0.53 37.46
C LEU A 343 -17.63 -0.75 38.35
N PRO A 344 -18.40 -1.79 38.01
CA PRO A 344 -18.28 -3.07 38.71
C PRO A 344 -16.90 -3.70 38.43
N ARG A 345 -16.45 -4.53 39.36
CA ARG A 345 -15.18 -5.24 39.25
C ARG A 345 -15.11 -6.01 37.95
N TYR A 346 -13.98 -5.87 37.18
CA TYR A 346 -13.78 -6.39 35.84
C TYR A 346 -14.86 -5.95 34.83
N CYS A 347 -15.58 -4.86 35.06
CA CYS A 347 -16.64 -4.34 34.21
C CYS A 347 -17.71 -5.40 33.84
N ALA A 348 -17.96 -6.35 34.75
CA ALA A 348 -19.00 -7.37 34.58
C ALA A 348 -20.38 -6.76 34.81
N THR A 349 -21.07 -6.45 33.73
CA THR A 349 -22.37 -5.76 33.71
C THR A 349 -23.47 -6.66 33.19
N GLN A 350 -24.71 -6.36 33.61
CA GLN A 350 -25.89 -6.98 33.04
C GLN A 350 -26.16 -6.39 31.66
N LEU A 351 -26.28 -7.24 30.66
CA LEU A 351 -26.69 -6.88 29.30
C LEU A 351 -28.11 -7.35 29.04
N TYR A 352 -28.75 -6.68 28.08
CA TYR A 352 -30.08 -6.99 27.60
C TYR A 352 -29.99 -7.33 26.10
N ASP A 353 -30.77 -8.30 25.66
CA ASP A 353 -30.85 -8.67 24.25
C ASP A 353 -31.59 -7.58 23.48
N GLY A 354 -30.97 -7.07 22.39
CA GLY A 354 -31.59 -6.03 21.57
C GLY A 354 -32.84 -6.50 20.82
N ALA A 355 -32.96 -7.80 20.52
CA ALA A 355 -34.11 -8.35 19.80
C ALA A 355 -35.31 -8.62 20.70
N THR A 356 -35.10 -9.15 21.92
CA THR A 356 -36.17 -9.55 22.85
C THR A 356 -36.38 -8.55 23.96
N GLY A 357 -35.37 -7.77 24.33
CA GLY A 357 -35.35 -6.88 25.49
C GLY A 357 -35.14 -7.60 26.83
N GLU A 358 -34.97 -8.92 26.83
CA GLU A 358 -34.73 -9.72 27.99
C GLU A 358 -33.31 -9.60 28.52
N PRO A 359 -33.09 -9.66 29.85
CA PRO A 359 -31.75 -9.66 30.43
C PRO A 359 -31.04 -10.99 30.11
N PHE A 360 -29.72 -10.95 29.91
CA PHE A 360 -28.92 -12.17 29.80
C PHE A 360 -28.86 -12.89 31.17
N ASP A 361 -28.79 -14.23 31.14
CA ASP A 361 -28.73 -15.07 32.34
C ASP A 361 -27.49 -14.78 33.19
N GLN A 362 -26.39 -14.37 32.56
CA GLN A 362 -25.14 -14.09 33.22
C GLN A 362 -24.61 -12.70 32.85
N LYS A 363 -23.93 -12.07 33.82
CA LYS A 363 -23.21 -10.82 33.57
C LYS A 363 -22.06 -11.05 32.61
N ALA A 364 -21.88 -10.15 31.64
CA ALA A 364 -20.80 -10.18 30.68
C ALA A 364 -19.81 -9.04 30.92
N THR A 365 -18.54 -9.27 30.66
CA THR A 365 -17.52 -8.22 30.66
C THR A 365 -17.70 -7.32 29.48
N VAL A 366 -17.94 -6.03 29.72
CA VAL A 366 -18.06 -5.00 28.68
C VAL A 366 -16.92 -4.01 28.84
N GLY A 367 -16.27 -3.66 27.74
CA GLY A 367 -15.13 -2.77 27.78
C GLY A 367 -14.91 -2.02 26.50
N VAL A 368 -13.85 -1.24 26.44
CA VAL A 368 -13.44 -0.50 25.25
C VAL A 368 -12.05 -0.95 24.84
N THR A 369 -11.92 -1.46 23.63
CA THR A 369 -10.66 -1.94 23.06
C THR A 369 -10.36 -1.29 21.72
N TYR A 370 -9.11 -1.32 21.32
CA TYR A 370 -8.71 -0.97 19.96
C TYR A 370 -8.87 -2.17 19.04
N MET A 371 -9.64 -1.98 17.95
CA MET A 371 -9.82 -2.98 16.91
C MET A 371 -9.22 -2.50 15.61
N LEU A 372 -8.41 -3.35 15.00
CA LEU A 372 -7.72 -3.10 13.74
C LEU A 372 -8.42 -3.85 12.61
N LYS A 373 -8.76 -3.15 11.53
CA LYS A 373 -9.16 -3.78 10.27
C LYS A 373 -7.91 -4.19 9.52
N LEU A 374 -7.77 -5.47 9.23
CA LEU A 374 -6.62 -5.99 8.49
C LEU A 374 -6.86 -5.90 6.98
N GLY A 375 -5.77 -5.83 6.20
CA GLY A 375 -5.82 -5.80 4.74
C GLY A 375 -6.32 -7.10 4.07
N HIS A 376 -6.67 -8.12 4.86
CA HIS A 376 -7.24 -9.37 4.40
C HIS A 376 -8.76 -9.27 4.32
N MET A 377 -9.27 -8.69 3.25
CA MET A 377 -10.71 -8.53 3.02
C MET A 377 -11.23 -9.60 2.08
N VAL A 378 -12.48 -10.04 2.30
CA VAL A 378 -13.12 -11.07 1.49
C VAL A 378 -13.23 -10.67 0.02
N GLU A 379 -13.48 -9.40 -0.26
CA GLU A 379 -13.59 -8.86 -1.61
C GLU A 379 -12.31 -9.11 -2.45
N ASP A 380 -11.14 -9.01 -1.82
CA ASP A 380 -9.87 -9.27 -2.49
C ASP A 380 -9.56 -10.75 -2.69
N LYS A 381 -10.18 -11.63 -1.90
CA LYS A 381 -9.93 -13.08 -1.90
C LYS A 381 -10.97 -13.87 -2.67
N MET A 382 -12.16 -13.31 -2.87
CA MET A 382 -13.21 -13.95 -3.63
C MET A 382 -12.77 -14.17 -5.07
N HIS A 383 -12.88 -15.41 -5.52
CA HIS A 383 -12.48 -15.80 -6.87
C HIS A 383 -13.37 -16.90 -7.39
N ALA A 384 -13.77 -16.79 -8.66
CA ALA A 384 -14.51 -17.80 -9.37
C ALA A 384 -14.01 -17.89 -10.82
N ARG A 385 -14.18 -19.04 -11.41
CA ARG A 385 -13.79 -19.30 -12.81
C ARG A 385 -14.84 -20.18 -13.48
N SER A 386 -15.15 -19.85 -14.72
CA SER A 386 -15.83 -20.76 -15.65
C SER A 386 -14.85 -21.27 -16.71
N ILE A 387 -14.39 -20.38 -17.58
CA ILE A 387 -13.39 -20.63 -18.60
C ILE A 387 -12.24 -19.64 -18.37
N GLY A 388 -11.00 -20.06 -18.65
CA GLY A 388 -9.84 -19.22 -18.49
C GLY A 388 -8.58 -19.83 -19.15
N PRO A 389 -7.39 -19.30 -18.88
CA PRO A 389 -6.15 -19.77 -19.47
C PRO A 389 -5.76 -21.15 -18.94
N TYR A 390 -5.10 -21.91 -19.80
CA TYR A 390 -4.62 -23.26 -19.53
C TYR A 390 -3.09 -23.33 -19.70
N SER A 391 -2.46 -24.29 -19.04
CA SER A 391 -1.03 -24.60 -19.22
C SER A 391 -0.80 -25.09 -20.65
N LEU A 392 0.33 -24.75 -21.25
CA LEU A 392 0.64 -25.19 -22.61
C LEU A 392 0.96 -26.69 -22.71
N ILE A 393 1.60 -27.27 -21.72
CA ILE A 393 2.05 -28.67 -21.75
C ILE A 393 0.94 -29.58 -21.23
N THR A 394 0.50 -29.40 -20.00
CA THR A 394 -0.47 -30.28 -19.35
C THR A 394 -1.91 -29.98 -19.68
N GLN A 395 -2.21 -28.89 -20.36
CA GLN A 395 -3.57 -28.41 -20.66
C GLN A 395 -4.49 -28.25 -19.44
N GLN A 396 -3.92 -28.22 -18.25
CA GLN A 396 -4.64 -28.01 -17.00
C GLN A 396 -4.91 -26.50 -16.78
N PRO A 397 -6.00 -26.13 -16.07
CA PRO A 397 -6.23 -24.76 -15.66
C PRO A 397 -5.04 -24.21 -14.87
N LEU A 398 -4.64 -22.96 -15.14
CA LEU A 398 -3.64 -22.29 -14.34
C LEU A 398 -4.12 -22.11 -12.90
N GLY A 399 -3.20 -21.95 -11.94
CA GLY A 399 -3.51 -21.67 -10.55
C GLY A 399 -3.46 -20.17 -10.23
N GLY A 400 -4.19 -19.79 -9.17
CA GLY A 400 -4.13 -18.44 -8.61
C GLY A 400 -5.13 -17.43 -9.20
N LYS A 401 -5.59 -16.51 -8.35
CA LYS A 401 -6.56 -15.47 -8.72
C LYS A 401 -6.01 -14.51 -9.79
N ALA A 402 -4.73 -14.15 -9.71
CA ALA A 402 -4.09 -13.21 -10.63
C ALA A 402 -4.07 -13.70 -12.08
N GLN A 403 -4.03 -15.01 -12.30
CA GLN A 403 -4.02 -15.65 -13.59
C GLN A 403 -5.40 -16.14 -14.03
N PHE A 404 -6.44 -15.73 -13.33
CA PHE A 404 -7.79 -16.25 -13.52
C PHE A 404 -7.80 -17.79 -13.52
N GLY A 405 -7.12 -18.38 -12.53
CA GLY A 405 -6.91 -19.81 -12.39
C GLY A 405 -8.08 -20.53 -11.72
N GLY A 406 -8.02 -21.86 -11.79
CA GLY A 406 -8.98 -22.75 -11.14
C GLY A 406 -8.57 -23.09 -9.69
N GLN A 407 -9.49 -23.72 -8.97
CA GLN A 407 -9.23 -24.30 -7.66
C GLN A 407 -8.45 -25.60 -7.82
N ARG A 408 -7.52 -25.86 -6.90
CA ARG A 408 -6.81 -27.14 -6.87
C ARG A 408 -7.68 -28.19 -6.21
N PHE A 409 -7.94 -29.28 -6.94
CA PHE A 409 -8.52 -30.50 -6.40
C PHE A 409 -7.37 -31.46 -6.07
N GLY A 410 -7.00 -31.53 -4.82
CA GLY A 410 -5.83 -32.28 -4.37
C GLY A 410 -6.11 -33.79 -4.21
N GLU A 411 -5.08 -34.54 -3.82
CA GLU A 411 -5.15 -35.98 -3.62
C GLU A 411 -6.17 -36.36 -2.52
N MET A 412 -6.21 -35.57 -1.42
CA MET A 412 -7.14 -35.81 -0.31
C MET A 412 -8.61 -35.61 -0.73
N GLU A 413 -8.89 -34.63 -1.59
CA GLU A 413 -10.22 -34.35 -2.12
C GLU A 413 -10.68 -35.49 -3.05
N VAL A 414 -9.73 -36.09 -3.80
CA VAL A 414 -10.00 -37.30 -4.61
C VAL A 414 -10.42 -38.45 -3.72
N TRP A 415 -9.70 -38.72 -2.62
CA TRP A 415 -10.07 -39.77 -1.67
C TRP A 415 -11.46 -39.57 -1.06
N ALA A 416 -11.83 -38.32 -0.79
CA ALA A 416 -13.16 -38.02 -0.28
C ALA A 416 -14.26 -38.38 -1.28
N ILE A 417 -14.05 -38.09 -2.57
CA ILE A 417 -15.02 -38.46 -3.62
C ILE A 417 -15.08 -39.99 -3.83
N GLU A 418 -13.92 -40.65 -3.76
CA GLU A 418 -13.86 -42.13 -3.82
C GLU A 418 -14.61 -42.77 -2.66
N ALA A 419 -14.51 -42.22 -1.45
CA ALA A 419 -15.22 -42.70 -0.27
C ALA A 419 -16.75 -42.64 -0.43
N PHE A 420 -17.26 -41.64 -1.18
CA PHE A 420 -18.68 -41.55 -1.53
C PHE A 420 -19.09 -42.47 -2.70
N GLY A 421 -18.14 -43.12 -3.37
CA GLY A 421 -18.42 -43.94 -4.55
C GLY A 421 -18.90 -43.16 -5.77
N ALA A 422 -18.64 -41.83 -5.82
CA ALA A 422 -19.12 -40.95 -6.86
C ALA A 422 -18.17 -40.94 -8.09
N SER A 423 -18.08 -42.07 -8.79
CA SER A 423 -17.14 -42.27 -9.89
C SER A 423 -17.36 -41.32 -11.07
N HIS A 424 -18.60 -41.02 -11.43
CA HIS A 424 -18.92 -40.12 -12.54
C HIS A 424 -18.53 -38.68 -12.23
N VAL A 425 -18.71 -38.23 -10.99
CA VAL A 425 -18.29 -36.90 -10.54
C VAL A 425 -16.77 -36.80 -10.59
N LEU A 426 -16.06 -37.84 -10.13
CA LEU A 426 -14.60 -37.87 -10.19
C LEU A 426 -14.08 -37.83 -11.62
N GLN A 427 -14.69 -38.61 -12.52
CA GLN A 427 -14.35 -38.60 -13.94
C GLN A 427 -14.55 -37.21 -14.56
N GLU A 428 -15.64 -36.54 -14.28
CA GLU A 428 -15.90 -35.21 -14.79
C GLU A 428 -14.87 -34.18 -14.28
N ILE A 429 -14.54 -34.24 -13.02
CA ILE A 429 -13.53 -33.34 -12.42
C ILE A 429 -12.17 -33.52 -13.06
N LEU A 430 -11.77 -34.79 -13.32
CA LEU A 430 -10.46 -35.11 -13.87
C LEU A 430 -10.34 -34.86 -15.39
N THR A 431 -11.45 -34.85 -16.13
CA THR A 431 -11.45 -34.77 -17.61
C THR A 431 -12.02 -33.47 -18.12
N ILE A 432 -13.34 -33.34 -18.19
CA ILE A 432 -14.05 -32.21 -18.81
C ILE A 432 -13.74 -30.89 -18.11
N LYS A 433 -13.66 -30.89 -16.79
CA LYS A 433 -13.37 -29.71 -15.99
C LYS A 433 -11.87 -29.38 -15.88
N SER A 434 -10.99 -30.24 -16.38
CA SER A 434 -9.54 -30.08 -16.24
C SER A 434 -8.84 -30.05 -17.61
N ASP A 435 -8.35 -31.20 -18.08
CA ASP A 435 -7.37 -31.30 -19.17
C ASP A 435 -7.84 -32.02 -20.44
N ASP A 436 -9.07 -32.44 -20.53
CA ASP A 436 -9.65 -32.95 -21.79
C ASP A 436 -9.98 -31.78 -22.73
N VAL A 437 -9.09 -31.50 -23.68
CA VAL A 437 -9.20 -30.36 -24.61
C VAL A 437 -10.46 -30.44 -25.49
N THR A 438 -10.75 -31.61 -26.02
CA THR A 438 -11.91 -31.81 -26.89
C THR A 438 -13.22 -31.91 -26.10
N GLY A 439 -13.18 -32.57 -24.95
CA GLY A 439 -14.32 -32.73 -24.06
C GLY A 439 -14.84 -31.42 -23.51
N ARG A 440 -13.96 -30.54 -23.05
CA ARG A 440 -14.35 -29.23 -22.52
C ARG A 440 -15.05 -28.33 -23.55
N SER A 441 -14.56 -28.34 -24.81
CA SER A 441 -15.19 -27.57 -25.89
C SER A 441 -16.57 -28.08 -26.24
N LYS A 442 -16.70 -29.40 -26.36
CA LYS A 442 -18.00 -30.06 -26.62
C LYS A 442 -19.00 -29.91 -25.46
N ALA A 443 -18.50 -29.96 -24.22
CA ALA A 443 -19.33 -29.73 -23.04
C ALA A 443 -19.88 -28.31 -23.01
N TYR A 444 -19.04 -27.30 -23.31
CA TYR A 444 -19.50 -25.92 -23.39
C TYR A 444 -20.55 -25.72 -24.50
N GLU A 445 -20.33 -26.33 -25.66
CA GLU A 445 -21.29 -26.31 -26.78
C GLU A 445 -22.63 -26.95 -26.38
N ALA A 446 -22.60 -28.11 -25.70
CA ALA A 446 -23.78 -28.80 -25.21
C ALA A 446 -24.55 -27.94 -24.18
N ILE A 447 -23.86 -27.28 -23.26
CA ILE A 447 -24.50 -26.36 -22.29
C ILE A 447 -25.21 -25.21 -23.01
N VAL A 448 -24.56 -24.59 -24.01
CA VAL A 448 -25.13 -23.46 -24.75
C VAL A 448 -26.34 -23.90 -25.58
N LYS A 449 -26.28 -25.09 -26.20
CA LYS A 449 -27.40 -25.66 -27.03
C LYS A 449 -28.50 -26.32 -26.22
N GLY A 450 -28.24 -26.65 -24.95
CA GLY A 450 -29.16 -27.42 -24.11
C GLY A 450 -29.16 -28.94 -24.43
N ASP A 451 -28.11 -29.43 -25.09
CA ASP A 451 -27.92 -30.83 -25.41
C ASP A 451 -27.39 -31.63 -24.19
N PRO A 452 -27.56 -32.97 -24.16
CA PRO A 452 -26.96 -33.80 -23.13
C PRO A 452 -25.43 -33.72 -23.15
N MET A 453 -24.84 -33.84 -21.96
CA MET A 453 -23.38 -33.74 -21.80
C MET A 453 -22.66 -34.86 -22.59
N PRO A 454 -21.56 -34.54 -23.28
CA PRO A 454 -20.76 -35.50 -24.03
C PRO A 454 -20.07 -36.48 -23.09
N THR A 455 -19.77 -37.68 -23.60
CA THR A 455 -18.91 -38.64 -22.90
C THR A 455 -17.50 -38.06 -22.73
N PRO A 456 -16.93 -38.16 -21.53
CA PRO A 456 -15.56 -37.71 -21.27
C PRO A 456 -14.53 -38.46 -22.12
N GLY A 457 -13.48 -37.72 -22.54
CA GLY A 457 -12.34 -38.27 -23.26
C GLY A 457 -11.20 -38.71 -22.32
N ILE A 458 -10.00 -38.75 -22.84
CA ILE A 458 -8.76 -39.08 -22.11
C ILE A 458 -8.12 -37.77 -21.65
N PRO A 459 -7.64 -37.69 -20.39
CA PRO A 459 -6.88 -36.55 -19.92
C PRO A 459 -5.59 -36.35 -20.69
N GLU A 460 -5.27 -35.12 -21.09
CA GLU A 460 -4.03 -34.82 -21.81
C GLU A 460 -2.77 -35.09 -20.97
N SER A 461 -2.86 -34.98 -19.65
CA SER A 461 -1.79 -35.38 -18.72
C SER A 461 -1.38 -36.84 -18.85
N LEU A 462 -2.28 -37.75 -19.25
CA LEU A 462 -1.92 -39.13 -19.56
C LEU A 462 -1.05 -39.22 -20.84
N ASN A 463 -1.39 -38.44 -21.86
CA ASN A 463 -0.57 -38.37 -23.09
C ASN A 463 0.83 -37.84 -22.78
N VAL A 464 0.95 -36.81 -21.95
CA VAL A 464 2.24 -36.29 -21.48
C VAL A 464 3.01 -37.39 -20.76
N LEU A 465 2.39 -38.14 -19.84
CA LEU A 465 3.02 -39.24 -19.12
C LEU A 465 3.54 -40.32 -20.09
N LEU A 466 2.75 -40.69 -21.10
CA LEU A 466 3.16 -41.68 -22.11
C LEU A 466 4.34 -41.20 -22.95
N HIS A 467 4.38 -39.91 -23.30
CA HIS A 467 5.51 -39.32 -23.99
C HIS A 467 6.78 -39.28 -23.12
N GLU A 468 6.65 -38.94 -21.86
CA GLU A 468 7.77 -38.96 -20.91
C GLU A 468 8.30 -40.38 -20.71
N LEU A 469 7.44 -41.39 -20.56
CA LEU A 469 7.82 -42.78 -20.47
C LEU A 469 8.56 -43.25 -21.72
N ARG A 470 8.06 -42.89 -22.92
CA ARG A 470 8.76 -43.21 -24.18
C ARG A 470 10.10 -42.49 -24.30
N GLY A 471 10.26 -41.32 -23.70
CA GLY A 471 11.54 -40.60 -23.64
C GLY A 471 12.58 -41.23 -22.72
N LEU A 472 12.11 -42.01 -21.76
CA LEU A 472 12.98 -42.74 -20.84
C LEU A 472 13.41 -44.12 -21.38
N GLY A 473 12.83 -44.64 -22.44
CA GLY A 473 13.12 -45.91 -23.11
C GLY A 473 11.86 -46.77 -23.15
#